data_9e02dfecee5ecf48288e4bfa7ac90bd8
#
_entry.id   9e02dfecee5ecf48288e4bfa7ac90bd8
#
_cell.length_a   1.000
_cell.length_b   1.000
_cell.length_c   1.000
_cell.angle_alpha   90.00
_cell.angle_beta   90.00
_cell.angle_gamma   90.00
#
_symmetry.space_group_name_H-M   'P 1'
#
loop_
_entity.id
_entity.type
_entity.pdbx_description
1 polymer ?
#
loop_
_entity_poly.entity_id
_entity_poly.type
_entity_poly.pdbx_seq_one_letter_code
_entity_poly.pdbx_strand_id
1 'polypeptide(L)'
;LGFPTIAFPCEMASNLDTETMLAAMFIAKYGAITVLSDFGTESLFPLLLERLNIFTDPQRPMTVTEGIYEIGNPDENSPVLITTNFALTYFIVSGEIEGSKVPAWLLIKDTEGLSVLTAWAAGKFAGDDVGMFVKKCGIADKIKNKELIIPGYAASIVGEIEEELPDWTITVGPREAPHLPAFLKAR
;
A
#
# COMPACT_ATOMS: atom_id res chain seq x y z
N LEU A 1 23.64 -16.10 19.54
CA LEU A 1 23.84 -17.51 19.17
C LEU A 1 25.00 -17.57 18.18
N GLY A 2 26.05 -18.35 18.48
CA GLY A 2 27.29 -18.38 17.67
C GLY A 2 27.23 -19.29 16.44
N PHE A 3 26.14 -20.07 16.25
CA PHE A 3 25.99 -21.00 15.15
C PHE A 3 24.58 -20.97 14.59
N PRO A 4 24.38 -21.24 13.28
CA PRO A 4 23.05 -21.35 12.69
C PRO A 4 22.29 -22.54 13.31
N THR A 5 21.05 -22.33 13.66
CA THR A 5 20.13 -23.38 14.12
C THR A 5 19.53 -24.11 12.93
N ILE A 6 19.50 -25.45 12.99
CA ILE A 6 18.85 -26.27 11.98
C ILE A 6 17.68 -27.00 12.63
N ALA A 7 16.51 -26.95 12.01
CA ALA A 7 15.32 -27.67 12.44
C ALA A 7 14.88 -28.69 11.37
N PHE A 8 14.36 -29.80 11.81
CA PHE A 8 13.89 -30.91 10.96
C PHE A 8 12.39 -31.18 11.18
N PRO A 9 11.49 -30.26 10.80
CA PRO A 9 10.04 -30.50 10.89
C PRO A 9 9.61 -31.74 10.16
N CYS A 10 10.26 -32.09 9.05
CA CYS A 10 10.00 -33.31 8.27
C CYS A 10 10.14 -34.62 9.08
N GLU A 11 10.94 -34.61 10.13
CA GLU A 11 11.11 -35.81 11.02
C GLU A 11 10.13 -35.79 12.21
N MET A 12 9.50 -34.65 12.47
CA MET A 12 8.64 -34.42 13.64
C MET A 12 7.14 -34.53 13.29
N ALA A 13 6.79 -34.31 12.03
CA ALA A 13 5.43 -34.18 11.54
C ALA A 13 4.91 -35.55 10.98
N SER A 14 3.63 -35.80 11.17
CA SER A 14 2.95 -36.96 10.59
C SER A 14 2.29 -36.70 9.23
N ASN A 15 2.20 -35.43 8.84
CA ASN A 15 1.62 -34.95 7.57
C ASN A 15 2.17 -33.58 7.20
N LEU A 16 1.92 -33.18 5.96
CA LEU A 16 2.46 -31.95 5.37
C LEU A 16 1.99 -30.68 6.07
N ASP A 17 0.71 -30.61 6.48
CA ASP A 17 0.17 -29.44 7.19
C ASP A 17 0.85 -29.23 8.54
N THR A 18 1.05 -30.33 9.30
CA THR A 18 1.76 -30.28 10.58
C THR A 18 3.22 -29.91 10.39
N GLU A 19 3.87 -30.43 9.34
CA GLU A 19 5.23 -30.06 8.98
C GLU A 19 5.35 -28.57 8.67
N THR A 20 4.47 -28.03 7.84
CA THR A 20 4.42 -26.62 7.48
C THR A 20 4.19 -25.73 8.71
N MET A 21 3.28 -26.12 9.59
CA MET A 21 3.03 -25.40 10.85
C MET A 21 4.26 -25.39 11.76
N LEU A 22 4.92 -26.52 11.95
CA LEU A 22 6.16 -26.60 12.74
C LEU A 22 7.29 -25.77 12.11
N ALA A 23 7.42 -25.84 10.79
CA ALA A 23 8.40 -25.03 10.05
C ALA A 23 8.16 -23.53 10.26
N ALA A 24 6.91 -23.05 10.16
CA ALA A 24 6.55 -21.68 10.44
C ALA A 24 6.92 -21.26 11.88
N MET A 25 6.68 -22.12 12.87
CA MET A 25 7.07 -21.86 14.26
C MET A 25 8.59 -21.71 14.42
N PHE A 26 9.40 -22.50 13.71
CA PHE A 26 10.87 -22.36 13.73
C PHE A 26 11.34 -21.06 13.06
N ILE A 27 10.72 -20.68 11.94
CA ILE A 27 10.97 -19.41 11.28
C ILE A 27 10.63 -18.24 12.21
N ALA A 28 9.46 -18.28 12.84
CA ALA A 28 9.01 -17.26 13.79
C ALA A 28 9.95 -17.10 15.00
N LYS A 29 10.70 -18.15 15.33
CA LYS A 29 11.73 -18.14 16.40
C LYS A 29 13.14 -17.90 15.87
N TYR A 30 13.26 -17.33 14.69
CA TYR A 30 14.54 -17.02 14.04
C TYR A 30 15.40 -18.26 13.76
N GLY A 31 14.80 -19.38 13.46
CA GLY A 31 15.48 -20.57 12.97
C GLY A 31 16.22 -20.26 11.65
N ALA A 32 17.49 -20.65 11.54
CA ALA A 32 18.30 -20.30 10.39
C ALA A 32 18.06 -21.19 9.17
N ILE A 33 17.89 -22.50 9.41
CA ILE A 33 17.67 -23.50 8.36
C ILE A 33 16.53 -24.42 8.79
N THR A 34 15.57 -24.62 7.90
CA THR A 34 14.45 -25.54 8.10
C THR A 34 14.47 -26.57 6.99
N VAL A 35 14.51 -27.86 7.37
CA VAL A 35 14.55 -28.98 6.44
C VAL A 35 13.12 -29.52 6.26
N LEU A 36 12.65 -29.50 5.02
CA LEU A 36 11.30 -29.91 4.63
C LEU A 36 11.34 -31.20 3.80
N SER A 37 10.28 -31.99 3.88
CA SER A 37 10.07 -33.19 3.06
C SER A 37 9.53 -32.86 1.67
N ASP A 38 8.85 -31.70 1.52
CA ASP A 38 8.25 -31.24 0.27
C ASP A 38 8.50 -29.74 0.00
N PHE A 39 8.63 -29.39 -1.27
CA PHE A 39 8.83 -28.02 -1.76
C PHE A 39 7.71 -27.54 -2.69
N GLY A 40 6.52 -28.13 -2.56
CA GLY A 40 5.32 -27.68 -3.27
C GLY A 40 4.88 -26.27 -2.85
N THR A 41 4.07 -25.65 -3.70
CA THR A 41 3.56 -24.29 -3.43
C THR A 41 2.78 -24.22 -2.14
N GLU A 42 2.01 -25.27 -1.80
CA GLU A 42 1.18 -25.34 -0.59
C GLU A 42 2.02 -25.30 0.69
N SER A 43 3.20 -25.93 0.67
CA SER A 43 4.14 -25.94 1.79
C SER A 43 4.99 -24.67 1.86
N LEU A 44 5.50 -24.21 0.72
CA LEU A 44 6.46 -23.10 0.69
C LEU A 44 5.80 -21.73 0.84
N PHE A 45 4.61 -21.52 0.28
CA PHE A 45 3.98 -20.18 0.28
C PHE A 45 3.77 -19.62 1.69
N PRO A 46 3.19 -20.36 2.66
CA PRO A 46 3.04 -19.88 4.03
C PRO A 46 4.37 -19.54 4.70
N LEU A 47 5.41 -20.35 4.45
CA LEU A 47 6.73 -20.16 5.05
C LEU A 47 7.46 -18.95 4.50
N LEU A 48 7.36 -18.70 3.20
CA LEU A 48 7.92 -17.52 2.56
C LEU A 48 7.20 -16.25 3.03
N LEU A 49 5.89 -16.30 3.19
CA LEU A 49 5.10 -15.19 3.72
C LEU A 49 5.47 -14.88 5.17
N GLU A 50 5.58 -15.91 6.02
CA GLU A 50 6.02 -15.77 7.42
C GLU A 50 7.40 -15.15 7.49
N ARG A 51 8.34 -15.68 6.72
CA ARG A 51 9.71 -15.14 6.66
C ARG A 51 9.73 -13.70 6.20
N LEU A 52 8.95 -13.34 5.18
CA LEU A 52 8.86 -11.97 4.69
C LEU A 52 8.40 -11.01 5.80
N ASN A 53 7.38 -11.41 6.57
CA ASN A 53 6.85 -10.61 7.66
C ASN A 53 7.85 -10.43 8.81
N ILE A 54 8.60 -11.48 9.17
CA ILE A 54 9.52 -11.45 10.31
C ILE A 54 10.83 -10.72 9.97
N PHE A 55 11.35 -10.94 8.76
CA PHE A 55 12.63 -10.36 8.34
C PHE A 55 12.50 -9.06 7.54
N THR A 56 11.30 -8.49 7.46
CA THR A 56 11.13 -7.12 6.98
C THR A 56 11.67 -6.15 8.03
N ASP A 57 12.55 -5.25 7.62
CA ASP A 57 13.05 -4.20 8.53
C ASP A 57 11.87 -3.30 8.94
N PRO A 58 11.50 -3.26 10.24
CA PRO A 58 10.38 -2.42 10.70
C PRO A 58 10.65 -0.92 10.52
N GLN A 59 11.92 -0.52 10.33
CA GLN A 59 12.31 0.84 10.02
C GLN A 59 12.25 1.16 8.52
N ARG A 60 12.05 0.14 7.69
CA ARG A 60 11.90 0.27 6.23
C ARG A 60 10.60 -0.41 5.80
N PRO A 61 9.47 0.25 5.95
CA PRO A 61 8.20 -0.29 5.51
C PRO A 61 8.24 -0.59 4.01
N MET A 62 7.53 -1.64 3.57
CA MET A 62 7.39 -1.92 2.15
C MET A 62 6.72 -0.74 1.46
N THR A 63 7.31 -0.30 0.37
CA THR A 63 6.84 0.84 -0.41
C THR A 63 6.53 0.44 -1.83
N VAL A 64 5.63 1.19 -2.46
CA VAL A 64 5.48 1.24 -3.91
C VAL A 64 6.16 2.48 -4.46
N THR A 65 6.48 2.48 -5.73
CA THR A 65 7.15 3.62 -6.37
C THR A 65 6.22 4.83 -6.44
N GLU A 66 6.75 6.02 -6.16
CA GLU A 66 6.03 7.29 -6.40
C GLU A 66 5.65 7.43 -7.88
N GLY A 67 4.44 7.91 -8.16
CA GLY A 67 4.01 8.12 -9.55
C GLY A 67 2.50 8.07 -9.75
N ILE A 68 2.10 7.93 -11.01
CA ILE A 68 0.71 7.84 -11.45
C ILE A 68 0.39 6.38 -11.77
N TYR A 69 -0.68 5.87 -11.20
CA TYR A 69 -1.18 4.52 -11.42
C TYR A 69 -2.56 4.56 -12.07
N GLU A 70 -2.73 3.77 -13.11
CA GLU A 70 -3.98 3.64 -13.86
C GLU A 70 -4.78 2.46 -13.32
N ILE A 71 -5.95 2.74 -12.75
CA ILE A 71 -6.83 1.69 -12.21
C ILE A 71 -8.08 1.59 -13.10
N GLY A 72 -8.28 0.45 -13.74
CA GLY A 72 -9.47 0.19 -14.56
C GLY A 72 -9.53 0.94 -15.89
N ASN A 73 -8.40 1.29 -16.48
CA ASN A 73 -8.29 2.06 -17.74
C ASN A 73 -8.97 3.45 -17.69
N PRO A 74 -8.46 4.36 -16.86
CA PRO A 74 -9.01 5.70 -16.72
C PRO A 74 -8.82 6.53 -18.00
N ASP A 75 -9.74 7.42 -18.23
CA ASP A 75 -9.73 8.43 -19.31
C ASP A 75 -9.51 9.85 -18.77
N GLU A 76 -9.59 10.84 -19.65
CA GLU A 76 -9.41 12.26 -19.31
C GLU A 76 -10.48 12.84 -18.37
N ASN A 77 -11.61 12.16 -18.16
CA ASN A 77 -12.69 12.58 -17.27
C ASN A 77 -12.73 11.77 -15.96
N SER A 78 -11.87 10.77 -15.85
CA SER A 78 -11.83 9.88 -14.69
C SER A 78 -11.30 10.60 -13.43
N PRO A 79 -11.82 10.29 -12.25
CA PRO A 79 -11.41 10.93 -11.01
C PRO A 79 -9.92 10.68 -10.69
N VAL A 80 -9.30 11.67 -10.07
CA VAL A 80 -7.90 11.59 -9.59
C VAL A 80 -7.89 11.51 -8.08
N LEU A 81 -7.31 10.44 -7.55
CA LEU A 81 -7.10 10.25 -6.12
C LEU A 81 -5.61 10.34 -5.78
N ILE A 82 -5.28 10.71 -4.55
CA ILE A 82 -3.90 10.66 -4.04
C ILE A 82 -3.82 9.88 -2.74
N THR A 83 -2.74 9.15 -2.55
CA THR A 83 -2.40 8.50 -1.28
C THR A 83 -0.88 8.38 -1.12
N THR A 84 -0.45 7.73 -0.04
CA THR A 84 0.97 7.52 0.28
C THR A 84 1.53 6.26 -0.37
N ASN A 85 2.86 6.17 -0.43
CA ASN A 85 3.55 5.01 -1.00
C ASN A 85 3.70 3.82 -0.04
N PHE A 86 3.06 3.82 1.12
CA PHE A 86 3.00 2.63 1.96
C PHE A 86 2.30 1.50 1.21
N ALA A 87 2.97 0.36 1.03
CA ALA A 87 2.47 -0.73 0.19
C ALA A 87 1.08 -1.22 0.60
N LEU A 88 0.82 -1.38 1.91
CA LEU A 88 -0.49 -1.81 2.39
C LEU A 88 -1.59 -0.80 2.04
N THR A 89 -1.32 0.51 2.19
CA THR A 89 -2.27 1.56 1.80
C THR A 89 -2.55 1.49 0.29
N TYR A 90 -1.51 1.35 -0.53
CA TYR A 90 -1.67 1.22 -1.97
C TYR A 90 -2.56 0.03 -2.35
N PHE A 91 -2.26 -1.18 -1.85
CA PHE A 91 -3.03 -2.38 -2.20
C PHE A 91 -4.48 -2.31 -1.75
N ILE A 92 -4.75 -1.74 -0.57
CA ILE A 92 -6.12 -1.57 -0.09
C ILE A 92 -6.86 -0.54 -0.96
N VAL A 93 -6.29 0.64 -1.19
CA VAL A 93 -6.94 1.70 -1.96
C VAL A 93 -7.14 1.30 -3.42
N SER A 94 -6.13 0.73 -4.07
CA SER A 94 -6.27 0.25 -5.46
C SER A 94 -7.30 -0.85 -5.59
N GLY A 95 -7.34 -1.80 -4.65
CA GLY A 95 -8.35 -2.87 -4.62
C GLY A 95 -9.78 -2.35 -4.45
N GLU A 96 -10.00 -1.33 -3.61
CA GLU A 96 -11.30 -0.70 -3.44
C GLU A 96 -11.73 0.11 -4.69
N ILE A 97 -10.78 0.78 -5.35
CA ILE A 97 -11.05 1.45 -6.63
C ILE A 97 -11.45 0.42 -7.68
N GLU A 98 -10.70 -0.67 -7.83
CA GLU A 98 -11.05 -1.77 -8.75
C GLU A 98 -12.42 -2.38 -8.43
N GLY A 99 -12.72 -2.60 -7.16
CA GLY A 99 -14.01 -3.09 -6.67
C GLY A 99 -15.17 -2.15 -6.97
N SER A 100 -14.92 -0.85 -7.06
CA SER A 100 -15.93 0.14 -7.43
C SER A 100 -16.39 0.01 -8.89
N LYS A 101 -15.57 -0.53 -9.79
CA LYS A 101 -15.73 -0.53 -11.24
C LYS A 101 -15.74 0.88 -11.87
N VAL A 102 -15.34 1.90 -11.15
CA VAL A 102 -15.13 3.26 -11.65
C VAL A 102 -13.64 3.40 -11.96
N PRO A 103 -13.24 3.59 -13.22
CA PRO A 103 -11.84 3.83 -13.57
C PRO A 103 -11.33 5.11 -12.89
N ALA A 104 -10.08 5.10 -12.41
CA ALA A 104 -9.53 6.25 -11.71
C ALA A 104 -8.00 6.33 -11.87
N TRP A 105 -7.48 7.54 -11.80
CA TRP A 105 -6.06 7.83 -11.64
C TRP A 105 -5.70 7.80 -10.16
N LEU A 106 -4.74 6.99 -9.76
CA LEU A 106 -4.25 6.95 -8.39
C LEU A 106 -2.83 7.50 -8.34
N LEU A 107 -2.68 8.65 -7.71
CA LEU A 107 -1.39 9.28 -7.45
C LEU A 107 -0.79 8.71 -6.18
N ILE A 108 0.46 8.29 -6.26
CA ILE A 108 1.22 7.77 -5.11
C ILE A 108 2.33 8.76 -4.79
N LYS A 109 2.24 9.37 -3.62
CA LYS A 109 3.25 10.30 -3.09
C LYS A 109 4.25 9.54 -2.22
N ASP A 110 5.54 9.76 -2.44
CA ASP A 110 6.56 9.22 -1.55
C ASP A 110 6.49 9.87 -0.17
N THR A 111 6.30 9.06 0.84
CA THR A 111 6.25 9.41 2.26
C THR A 111 7.17 8.53 3.09
N GLU A 112 8.20 7.95 2.46
CA GLU A 112 9.12 6.96 3.06
C GLU A 112 8.36 5.72 3.60
N GLY A 113 7.27 5.34 2.96
CA GLY A 113 6.47 4.18 3.35
C GLY A 113 5.56 4.40 4.55
N LEU A 114 5.30 5.63 4.96
CA LEU A 114 4.35 5.93 6.03
C LEU A 114 2.92 5.92 5.53
N SER A 115 2.00 5.45 6.36
CA SER A 115 0.55 5.56 6.11
C SER A 115 0.10 7.01 6.18
N VAL A 116 -1.06 7.32 5.60
CA VAL A 116 -1.58 8.72 5.50
C VAL A 116 -1.51 9.47 6.83
N LEU A 117 -2.04 8.90 7.90
CA LEU A 117 -2.10 9.57 9.21
C LEU A 117 -0.70 9.78 9.80
N THR A 118 0.15 8.76 9.68
CA THR A 118 1.53 8.81 10.17
C THR A 118 2.37 9.78 9.36
N ALA A 119 2.21 9.78 8.03
CA ALA A 119 2.91 10.69 7.13
C ALA A 119 2.50 12.15 7.37
N TRP A 120 1.21 12.42 7.56
CA TRP A 120 0.71 13.72 7.93
C TRP A 120 1.30 14.20 9.27
N ALA A 121 1.26 13.36 10.31
CA ALA A 121 1.82 13.70 11.62
C ALA A 121 3.34 13.92 11.58
N ALA A 122 4.04 13.26 10.67
CA ALA A 122 5.49 13.41 10.45
C ALA A 122 5.85 14.57 9.50
N GLY A 123 4.86 15.32 8.98
CA GLY A 123 5.07 16.40 8.01
C GLY A 123 5.52 15.93 6.62
N LYS A 124 5.30 14.65 6.27
CA LYS A 124 5.67 14.06 4.97
C LYS A 124 4.50 13.93 4.00
N PHE A 125 3.32 14.34 4.44
CA PHE A 125 2.11 14.46 3.63
C PHE A 125 1.43 15.77 3.99
N ALA A 126 2.15 16.88 3.74
CA ALA A 126 1.68 18.25 3.93
C ALA A 126 1.08 18.81 2.63
N GLY A 127 0.31 19.88 2.72
CA GLY A 127 -0.39 20.42 1.57
C GLY A 127 0.52 20.96 0.47
N ASP A 128 1.60 21.61 0.84
CA ASP A 128 2.63 22.10 -0.07
C ASP A 128 3.35 20.96 -0.81
N ASP A 129 3.73 19.91 -0.10
CA ASP A 129 4.36 18.71 -0.68
C ASP A 129 3.44 18.00 -1.67
N VAL A 130 2.16 17.85 -1.33
CA VAL A 130 1.13 17.28 -2.19
C VAL A 130 0.94 18.16 -3.43
N GLY A 131 0.79 19.44 -3.26
CA GLY A 131 0.63 20.39 -4.37
C GLY A 131 1.80 20.39 -5.33
N MET A 132 3.03 20.42 -4.80
CA MET A 132 4.26 20.33 -5.61
C MET A 132 4.36 19.03 -6.38
N PHE A 133 3.98 17.91 -5.77
CA PHE A 133 3.98 16.62 -6.44
C PHE A 133 2.97 16.57 -7.59
N VAL A 134 1.74 17.04 -7.38
CA VAL A 134 0.69 17.10 -8.42
C VAL A 134 1.13 17.95 -9.61
N LYS A 135 1.79 19.09 -9.37
CA LYS A 135 2.36 19.94 -10.44
C LYS A 135 3.41 19.23 -11.28
N LYS A 136 4.22 18.38 -10.65
CA LYS A 136 5.40 17.73 -11.28
C LYS A 136 5.11 16.36 -11.89
N CYS A 137 4.12 15.63 -11.39
CA CYS A 137 3.89 14.24 -11.82
C CYS A 137 3.32 14.10 -13.24
N GLY A 138 2.82 15.18 -13.86
CA GLY A 138 2.28 15.16 -15.21
C GLY A 138 0.83 14.71 -15.32
N ILE A 139 0.10 14.60 -14.21
CA ILE A 139 -1.33 14.23 -14.24
C ILE A 139 -2.19 15.28 -14.94
N ALA A 140 -1.82 16.56 -14.85
CA ALA A 140 -2.57 17.65 -15.48
C ALA A 140 -2.69 17.52 -17.00
N ASP A 141 -1.73 16.85 -17.65
CA ASP A 141 -1.73 16.62 -19.09
C ASP A 141 -2.65 15.44 -19.50
N LYS A 142 -3.07 14.63 -18.53
CA LYS A 142 -3.88 13.43 -18.75
C LYS A 142 -5.37 13.63 -18.48
N ILE A 143 -5.76 14.74 -17.86
CA ILE A 143 -7.12 14.99 -17.38
C ILE A 143 -7.68 16.31 -17.87
N LYS A 144 -9.01 16.36 -18.04
CA LYS A 144 -9.73 17.60 -18.37
C LYS A 144 -10.19 18.34 -17.12
N ASN A 145 -10.68 17.63 -16.13
CA ASN A 145 -11.20 18.20 -14.90
C ASN A 145 -10.12 18.19 -13.83
N LYS A 146 -9.66 19.36 -13.45
CA LYS A 146 -8.65 19.52 -12.41
C LYS A 146 -9.28 19.34 -11.02
N GLU A 147 -9.62 18.11 -10.68
CA GLU A 147 -10.12 17.74 -9.37
C GLU A 147 -9.21 16.71 -8.73
N LEU A 148 -8.84 16.93 -7.46
CA LEU A 148 -8.02 16.01 -6.67
C LEU A 148 -8.79 15.53 -5.46
N ILE A 149 -8.94 14.23 -5.33
CA ILE A 149 -9.57 13.58 -4.17
C ILE A 149 -8.46 13.18 -3.19
N ILE A 150 -8.47 13.77 -2.00
CA ILE A 150 -7.51 13.47 -0.94
C ILE A 150 -8.12 12.52 0.10
N PRO A 151 -7.30 11.76 0.85
CA PRO A 151 -7.80 10.91 1.93
C PRO A 151 -8.53 11.72 3.00
N GLY A 152 -9.64 11.21 3.53
CA GLY A 152 -10.44 11.90 4.54
C GLY A 152 -9.68 12.22 5.84
N TYR A 153 -8.64 11.45 6.16
CA TYR A 153 -7.74 11.75 7.28
C TYR A 153 -6.84 12.96 7.05
N ALA A 154 -6.65 13.36 5.80
CA ALA A 154 -5.84 14.53 5.43
C ALA A 154 -6.69 15.81 5.19
N ALA A 155 -7.94 15.84 5.62
CA ALA A 155 -8.85 16.97 5.39
C ALA A 155 -8.30 18.32 5.89
N SER A 156 -7.45 18.32 6.91
CA SER A 156 -6.86 19.54 7.48
C SER A 156 -5.89 20.26 6.54
N ILE A 157 -5.34 19.58 5.52
CA ILE A 157 -4.38 20.19 4.59
C ILE A 157 -5.05 20.72 3.31
N VAL A 158 -6.38 20.72 3.20
CA VAL A 158 -7.10 21.20 2.01
C VAL A 158 -6.69 22.62 1.63
N GLY A 159 -6.71 23.55 2.59
CA GLY A 159 -6.36 24.94 2.33
C GLY A 159 -4.94 25.14 1.80
N GLU A 160 -3.98 24.41 2.34
CA GLU A 160 -2.59 24.44 1.87
C GLU A 160 -2.48 23.90 0.43
N ILE A 161 -3.23 22.84 0.10
CA ILE A 161 -3.25 22.32 -1.27
C ILE A 161 -3.91 23.29 -2.23
N GLU A 162 -5.00 23.95 -1.84
CA GLU A 162 -5.68 24.97 -2.65
C GLU A 162 -4.79 26.19 -2.93
N GLU A 163 -3.97 26.60 -1.97
CA GLU A 163 -2.95 27.64 -2.18
C GLU A 163 -1.92 27.25 -3.24
N GLU A 164 -1.47 25.99 -3.22
CA GLU A 164 -0.54 25.45 -4.19
C GLU A 164 -1.19 25.14 -5.56
N LEU A 165 -2.45 24.76 -5.58
CA LEU A 165 -3.19 24.34 -6.77
C LEU A 165 -4.44 25.20 -7.00
N PRO A 166 -4.30 26.51 -7.26
CA PRO A 166 -5.44 27.44 -7.30
C PRO A 166 -6.46 27.13 -8.43
N ASP A 167 -6.02 26.39 -9.45
CA ASP A 167 -6.90 25.98 -10.57
C ASP A 167 -7.54 24.59 -10.35
N TRP A 168 -7.33 23.97 -9.19
CA TRP A 168 -7.86 22.65 -8.87
C TRP A 168 -8.98 22.72 -7.85
N THR A 169 -9.91 21.80 -7.96
CA THR A 169 -10.91 21.54 -6.90
C THR A 169 -10.39 20.44 -6.00
N ILE A 170 -10.28 20.69 -4.71
CA ILE A 170 -9.84 19.70 -3.75
C ILE A 170 -11.05 19.09 -3.04
N THR A 171 -11.24 17.81 -3.25
CA THR A 171 -12.36 17.06 -2.66
C THR A 171 -11.85 16.14 -1.56
N VAL A 172 -12.48 16.20 -0.40
CA VAL A 172 -12.18 15.29 0.70
C VAL A 172 -12.92 13.97 0.48
N GLY A 173 -12.17 12.89 0.29
CA GLY A 173 -12.69 11.55 0.18
C GLY A 173 -13.05 10.92 1.53
N PRO A 174 -13.48 9.66 1.54
CA PRO A 174 -13.79 8.96 2.78
C PRO A 174 -12.53 8.74 3.64
N ARG A 175 -12.73 8.60 4.96
CA ARG A 175 -11.65 8.25 5.89
C ARG A 175 -11.20 6.82 5.72
N GLU A 176 -12.14 5.91 5.51
CA GLU A 176 -11.89 4.48 5.41
C GLU A 176 -12.00 4.01 3.95
N ALA A 177 -11.00 3.27 3.48
CA ALA A 177 -10.93 2.80 2.10
C ALA A 177 -12.15 1.97 1.66
N PRO A 178 -12.78 1.10 2.47
CA PRO A 178 -14.00 0.37 2.10
C PRO A 178 -15.20 1.26 1.70
N HIS A 179 -15.16 2.54 2.01
CA HIS A 179 -16.19 3.49 1.59
C HIS A 179 -15.92 4.11 0.20
N LEU A 180 -14.72 3.91 -0.37
CA LEU A 180 -14.35 4.43 -1.69
C LEU A 180 -15.28 3.96 -2.81
N PRO A 181 -15.72 2.67 -2.88
CA PRO A 181 -16.61 2.23 -3.96
C PRO A 181 -17.95 2.98 -3.99
N ALA A 182 -18.54 3.22 -2.82
CA ALA A 182 -19.79 3.98 -2.73
C ALA A 182 -19.57 5.46 -3.07
N PHE A 183 -18.49 6.05 -2.58
CA PHE A 183 -18.12 7.44 -2.85
C PHE A 183 -17.89 7.69 -4.35
N LEU A 184 -17.12 6.81 -5.02
CA LEU A 184 -16.82 6.95 -6.45
C LEU A 184 -18.05 6.74 -7.34
N LYS A 185 -18.97 5.84 -6.97
CA LYS A 185 -20.22 5.60 -7.73
C LYS A 185 -21.26 6.72 -7.59
N ALA A 186 -21.16 7.52 -6.54
CA ALA A 186 -22.09 8.62 -6.30
C ALA A 186 -21.73 9.92 -7.03
N ARG A 187 -20.60 9.91 -7.73
CA ARG A 187 -20.08 11.05 -8.52
C ARG A 187 -20.41 10.86 -9.99
#